data_da9646568ce397ef442d9ed6a487d95e
#
_entry.id   da9646568ce397ef442d9ed6a487d95e
#
_cell.length_a   1.000
_cell.length_b   1.000
_cell.length_c   1.000
_cell.angle_alpha   90.00
_cell.angle_beta   90.00
_cell.angle_gamma   90.00
#
_symmetry.space_group_name_H-M   'P 1'
#
loop_
_entity.id
_entity.type
_entity.pdbx_description
1 polymer ?
#
loop_
_entity_poly.entity_id
_entity_poly.type
_entity_poly.pdbx_seq_one_letter_code
_entity_poly.pdbx_strand_id
1 'polypeptide(L)'
;MIKIVDYGVGNIQAFLNLLKRIGIHAERARTPDDLDTASRLILPGVGHFDHAMEKLNESGMRDTLDRKVLRDGIPVMGVCVGMQMLATSSEEGVIPGLNWIPGKVRAFKSIDGFTLPMPHMGWNQLHPERTSQLFRKGFEKSTQFYFLHSYY
;
A
#
# COMPACT_ATOMS: atom_id res chain seq x y z
N MET A 1 11.05 -7.77 -12.83
CA MET A 1 10.02 -8.65 -12.28
C MET A 1 9.19 -7.92 -11.23
N ILE A 2 7.90 -8.21 -11.10
CA ILE A 2 7.07 -7.70 -10.00
C ILE A 2 7.26 -8.60 -8.78
N LYS A 3 7.61 -8.03 -7.64
CA LYS A 3 7.66 -8.75 -6.36
C LYS A 3 6.55 -8.26 -5.44
N ILE A 4 5.86 -9.21 -4.81
CA ILE A 4 4.86 -8.95 -3.78
C ILE A 4 5.52 -9.23 -2.43
N VAL A 5 5.62 -8.20 -1.61
CA VAL A 5 6.31 -8.27 -0.32
C VAL A 5 5.45 -9.07 0.66
N ASP A 6 5.97 -10.21 1.12
CA ASP A 6 5.33 -11.12 2.07
C ASP A 6 6.06 -11.07 3.41
N TYR A 7 5.68 -10.12 4.23
CA TYR A 7 6.19 -9.94 5.59
C TYR A 7 5.24 -10.52 6.67
N GLY A 8 4.34 -11.42 6.24
CA GLY A 8 3.40 -12.09 7.14
C GLY A 8 2.04 -11.39 7.28
N VAL A 9 1.83 -10.26 6.56
CA VAL A 9 0.57 -9.50 6.60
C VAL A 9 0.05 -9.29 5.18
N GLY A 10 -1.26 -9.46 4.99
CA GLY A 10 -1.93 -9.28 3.70
C GLY A 10 -2.21 -10.58 2.94
N ASN A 11 -3.09 -10.49 1.95
CA ASN A 11 -3.45 -11.65 1.13
C ASN A 11 -2.58 -11.73 -0.13
N ILE A 12 -1.35 -12.19 0.05
CA ILE A 12 -0.34 -12.30 -1.02
C ILE A 12 -0.84 -13.18 -2.18
N GLN A 13 -1.51 -14.29 -1.84
CA GLN A 13 -1.98 -15.24 -2.85
C GLN A 13 -3.05 -14.63 -3.77
N ALA A 14 -3.91 -13.76 -3.24
CA ALA A 14 -4.90 -13.05 -4.05
C ALA A 14 -4.24 -12.18 -5.13
N PHE A 15 -3.18 -11.44 -4.77
CA PHE A 15 -2.41 -10.63 -5.73
C PHE A 15 -1.73 -11.48 -6.79
N LEU A 16 -1.09 -12.59 -6.40
CA LEU A 16 -0.46 -13.52 -7.34
C LEU A 16 -1.49 -14.09 -8.34
N ASN A 17 -2.64 -14.51 -7.84
CA ASN A 17 -3.72 -15.05 -8.67
C ASN A 17 -4.29 -13.99 -9.63
N LEU A 18 -4.49 -12.76 -9.14
CA LEU A 18 -4.98 -11.64 -9.95
C LEU A 18 -4.01 -11.33 -11.09
N LEU A 19 -2.73 -11.15 -10.77
CA LEU A 19 -1.70 -10.83 -11.76
C LEU A 19 -1.57 -11.95 -12.80
N LYS A 20 -1.59 -13.22 -12.36
CA LYS A 20 -1.60 -14.38 -13.28
C LYS A 20 -2.79 -14.37 -14.24
N ARG A 21 -4.00 -14.02 -13.75
CA ARG A 21 -5.22 -13.95 -14.59
C ARG A 21 -5.12 -12.88 -15.69
N ILE A 22 -4.40 -11.80 -15.45
CA ILE A 22 -4.18 -10.73 -16.45
C ILE A 22 -2.86 -10.89 -17.21
N GLY A 23 -2.23 -12.07 -17.13
CA GLY A 23 -1.02 -12.41 -17.88
C GLY A 23 0.25 -11.72 -17.38
N ILE A 24 0.27 -11.22 -16.16
CA ILE A 24 1.43 -10.55 -15.55
C ILE A 24 2.14 -11.52 -14.61
N HIS A 25 3.44 -11.74 -14.87
CA HIS A 25 4.27 -12.56 -14.00
C HIS A 25 4.69 -11.76 -12.76
N ALA A 26 4.44 -12.34 -11.59
CA ALA A 26 4.83 -11.80 -10.29
C ALA A 26 5.25 -12.92 -9.35
N GLU A 27 6.14 -12.61 -8.45
CA GLU A 27 6.65 -13.54 -7.46
C GLU A 27 6.52 -12.98 -6.06
N ARG A 28 6.49 -13.88 -5.08
CA ARG A 28 6.50 -13.57 -3.67
C ARG A 28 7.93 -13.26 -3.23
N ALA A 29 8.12 -12.25 -2.39
CA ALA A 29 9.38 -11.96 -1.71
C ALA A 29 9.18 -12.10 -0.21
N ARG A 30 9.89 -13.03 0.43
CA ARG A 30 9.89 -13.32 1.88
C ARG A 30 11.17 -12.95 2.57
N THR A 31 12.22 -12.77 1.81
CA THR A 31 13.56 -12.47 2.30
C THR A 31 14.13 -11.25 1.58
N PRO A 32 15.14 -10.58 2.16
CA PRO A 32 15.86 -9.51 1.48
C PRO A 32 16.37 -9.92 0.09
N ASP A 33 16.89 -11.14 -0.05
CA ASP A 33 17.47 -11.65 -1.31
C ASP A 33 16.39 -11.81 -2.40
N ASP A 34 15.17 -12.17 -2.03
CA ASP A 34 14.05 -12.26 -2.99
C ASP A 34 13.75 -10.91 -3.67
N LEU A 35 14.13 -9.80 -3.04
CA LEU A 35 13.91 -8.45 -3.54
C LEU A 35 14.95 -8.01 -4.59
N ASP A 36 16.07 -8.72 -4.72
CA ASP A 36 17.17 -8.28 -5.60
C ASP A 36 16.76 -8.15 -7.06
N THR A 37 15.92 -9.06 -7.55
CA THR A 37 15.42 -9.05 -8.93
C THR A 37 14.17 -8.19 -9.14
N ALA A 38 13.73 -7.46 -8.11
CA ALA A 38 12.55 -6.61 -8.20
C ALA A 38 12.77 -5.44 -9.16
N SER A 39 11.85 -5.25 -10.10
CA SER A 39 11.73 -4.05 -10.93
C SER A 39 10.48 -3.23 -10.59
N ARG A 40 9.56 -3.81 -9.85
CA ARG A 40 8.37 -3.19 -9.25
C ARG A 40 7.99 -3.94 -7.99
N LEU A 41 7.41 -3.24 -7.04
CA LEU A 41 6.99 -3.79 -5.76
C LEU A 41 5.49 -3.59 -5.55
N ILE A 42 4.86 -4.58 -4.94
CA ILE A 42 3.54 -4.43 -4.32
C ILE A 42 3.73 -4.68 -2.83
N LEU A 43 3.30 -3.71 -2.01
CA LEU A 43 3.31 -3.78 -0.55
C LEU A 43 1.86 -3.91 -0.06
N PRO A 44 1.35 -5.12 0.14
CA PRO A 44 0.05 -5.33 0.75
C PRO A 44 0.09 -5.02 2.24
N GLY A 45 -1.07 -4.68 2.80
CA GLY A 45 -1.22 -4.56 4.25
C GLY A 45 -2.68 -4.74 4.64
N VAL A 46 -2.94 -5.28 5.82
CA VAL A 46 -4.26 -5.46 6.39
C VAL A 46 -4.21 -5.34 7.90
N GLY A 47 -5.29 -4.87 8.51
CA GLY A 47 -5.40 -4.72 9.96
C GLY A 47 -4.83 -3.40 10.47
N HIS A 48 -4.19 -3.42 11.62
CA HIS A 48 -3.71 -2.26 12.33
C HIS A 48 -2.34 -1.79 11.81
N PHE A 49 -2.12 -0.48 11.74
CA PHE A 49 -0.90 0.13 11.22
C PHE A 49 0.36 -0.35 11.96
N ASP A 50 0.36 -0.28 13.30
CA ASP A 50 1.53 -0.68 14.09
C ASP A 50 1.86 -2.16 13.90
N HIS A 51 0.85 -3.04 13.87
CA HIS A 51 1.07 -4.46 13.62
C HIS A 51 1.74 -4.72 12.26
N ALA A 52 1.30 -4.00 11.22
CA ALA A 52 1.90 -4.13 9.90
C ALA A 52 3.36 -3.64 9.88
N MET A 53 3.64 -2.51 10.55
CA MET A 53 4.99 -1.97 10.67
C MET A 53 5.91 -2.89 11.49
N GLU A 54 5.43 -3.44 12.61
CA GLU A 54 6.16 -4.42 13.42
C GLU A 54 6.56 -5.64 12.59
N LYS A 55 5.59 -6.24 11.89
CA LYS A 55 5.84 -7.40 11.05
C LYS A 55 6.83 -7.13 9.92
N LEU A 56 6.76 -5.95 9.32
CA LEU A 56 7.74 -5.56 8.30
C LEU A 56 9.14 -5.39 8.90
N ASN A 57 9.27 -4.75 10.05
CA ASN A 57 10.54 -4.59 10.73
C ASN A 57 11.13 -5.95 11.18
N GLU A 58 10.31 -6.85 11.72
CA GLU A 58 10.70 -8.20 12.11
C GLU A 58 11.15 -9.07 10.92
N SER A 59 10.64 -8.81 9.72
CA SER A 59 10.95 -9.59 8.52
C SER A 59 12.39 -9.44 8.04
N GLY A 60 13.11 -8.42 8.50
CA GLY A 60 14.46 -8.07 8.04
C GLY A 60 14.52 -7.48 6.63
N MET A 61 13.38 -7.29 5.95
CA MET A 61 13.34 -6.77 4.58
C MET A 61 13.40 -5.23 4.52
N ARG A 62 13.23 -4.53 5.64
CA ARG A 62 13.09 -3.07 5.70
C ARG A 62 14.22 -2.35 4.97
N ASP A 63 15.46 -2.62 5.31
CA ASP A 63 16.62 -1.91 4.76
C ASP A 63 16.76 -2.13 3.24
N THR A 64 16.48 -3.36 2.78
CA THR A 64 16.48 -3.68 1.35
C THR A 64 15.37 -2.94 0.61
N LEU A 65 14.17 -2.86 1.19
CA LEU A 65 13.05 -2.11 0.62
C LEU A 65 13.36 -0.62 0.55
N ASP A 66 13.89 -0.03 1.63
CA ASP A 66 14.29 1.38 1.67
C ASP A 66 15.32 1.68 0.57
N ARG A 67 16.35 0.84 0.43
CA ARG A 67 17.34 0.96 -0.65
C ARG A 67 16.68 0.89 -2.03
N LYS A 68 15.85 -0.11 -2.28
CA LYS A 68 15.17 -0.34 -3.57
C LYS A 68 14.27 0.84 -3.95
N VAL A 69 13.51 1.38 -3.01
CA VAL A 69 12.54 2.45 -3.29
C VAL A 69 13.19 3.82 -3.33
N LEU A 70 13.97 4.17 -2.29
CA LEU A 70 14.49 5.52 -2.15
C LEU A 70 15.78 5.76 -2.96
N ARG A 71 16.64 4.76 -3.10
CA ARG A 71 17.91 4.89 -3.82
C ARG A 71 17.83 4.40 -5.26
N ASP A 72 17.26 3.19 -5.47
CA ASP A 72 17.21 2.58 -6.80
C ASP A 72 16.00 3.08 -7.59
N GLY A 73 15.04 3.79 -6.96
CA GLY A 73 13.87 4.40 -7.59
C GLY A 73 12.85 3.37 -8.11
N ILE A 74 12.81 2.17 -7.55
CA ILE A 74 11.89 1.13 -7.98
C ILE A 74 10.45 1.51 -7.62
N PRO A 75 9.51 1.50 -8.59
CA PRO A 75 8.12 1.81 -8.31
C PRO A 75 7.51 0.83 -7.31
N VAL A 76 6.80 1.38 -6.32
CA VAL A 76 6.06 0.62 -5.32
C VAL A 76 4.60 1.01 -5.32
N MET A 77 3.71 0.04 -5.20
CA MET A 77 2.29 0.22 -4.98
C MET A 77 1.92 -0.33 -3.60
N GLY A 78 1.59 0.57 -2.68
CA GLY A 78 0.98 0.19 -1.40
C GLY A 78 -0.52 -0.08 -1.57
N VAL A 79 -1.03 -1.10 -0.89
CA VAL A 79 -2.45 -1.47 -0.94
C VAL A 79 -3.01 -1.52 0.46
N CYS A 80 -4.09 -0.76 0.71
CA CYS A 80 -4.74 -0.63 2.01
C CYS A 80 -3.75 -0.13 3.07
N VAL A 81 -3.56 -0.83 4.19
CA VAL A 81 -2.57 -0.48 5.22
C VAL A 81 -1.15 -0.40 4.63
N GLY A 82 -0.82 -1.24 3.64
CA GLY A 82 0.46 -1.14 2.94
C GLY A 82 0.68 0.22 2.25
N MET A 83 -0.37 0.89 1.76
CA MET A 83 -0.28 2.27 1.27
C MET A 83 -0.05 3.25 2.43
N GLN A 84 -0.75 3.08 3.54
CA GLN A 84 -0.60 3.93 4.72
C GLN A 84 0.81 3.85 5.31
N MET A 85 1.42 2.67 5.30
CA MET A 85 2.80 2.46 5.75
C MET A 85 3.83 3.31 5.00
N LEU A 86 3.54 3.75 3.77
CA LEU A 86 4.44 4.60 2.98
C LEU A 86 4.63 5.99 3.60
N ALA A 87 3.67 6.45 4.42
CA ALA A 87 3.69 7.76 5.07
C ALA A 87 4.74 7.83 6.20
N THR A 88 4.94 9.02 6.75
CA THR A 88 5.85 9.26 7.89
C THR A 88 5.28 8.70 9.19
N SER A 89 3.96 8.79 9.39
CA SER A 89 3.27 8.37 10.62
C SER A 89 1.78 8.15 10.37
N SER A 90 1.11 7.54 11.34
CA SER A 90 -0.34 7.33 11.32
C SER A 90 -0.96 7.70 12.67
N GLU A 91 -2.17 8.25 12.66
CA GLU A 91 -2.99 8.45 13.88
C GLU A 91 -3.58 7.13 14.41
N GLU A 92 -3.49 6.05 13.65
CA GLU A 92 -3.89 4.71 14.11
C GLU A 92 -2.88 4.10 15.08
N GLY A 93 -1.61 4.51 14.98
CA GLY A 93 -0.53 3.89 15.76
C GLY A 93 0.51 4.89 16.26
N VAL A 94 1.56 4.37 16.87
CA VAL A 94 2.68 5.13 17.42
C VAL A 94 4.00 4.81 16.72
N ILE A 95 4.06 3.71 15.97
CA ILE A 95 5.27 3.30 15.24
C ILE A 95 5.45 4.20 14.02
N PRO A 96 6.66 4.72 13.76
CA PRO A 96 6.93 5.46 12.54
C PRO A 96 6.70 4.62 11.28
N GLY A 97 6.13 5.23 10.23
CA GLY A 97 6.01 4.61 8.92
C GLY A 97 7.32 4.51 8.16
N LEU A 98 7.24 4.16 6.89
CA LEU A 98 8.39 4.02 6.00
C LEU A 98 9.00 5.36 5.57
N ASN A 99 8.24 6.44 5.69
CA ASN A 99 8.65 7.78 5.28
C ASN A 99 9.09 7.87 3.80
N TRP A 100 8.52 7.04 2.93
CA TRP A 100 8.76 7.13 1.49
C TRP A 100 7.92 8.24 0.84
N ILE A 101 6.80 8.59 1.47
CA ILE A 101 5.94 9.71 1.11
C ILE A 101 5.85 10.63 2.32
N PRO A 102 6.29 11.90 2.21
CA PRO A 102 6.15 12.85 3.32
C PRO A 102 4.66 13.15 3.55
N GLY A 103 4.18 12.79 4.72
CA GLY A 103 2.78 12.96 5.09
C GLY A 103 2.40 12.15 6.32
N LYS A 104 1.21 12.41 6.85
CA LYS A 104 0.64 11.71 7.99
C LYS A 104 -0.71 11.13 7.62
N VAL A 105 -0.91 9.86 7.91
CA VAL A 105 -2.21 9.21 7.82
C VAL A 105 -3.08 9.70 8.98
N ARG A 106 -4.25 10.26 8.67
CA ARG A 106 -5.14 10.87 9.66
C ARG A 106 -6.45 10.10 9.77
N ALA A 107 -7.05 10.11 10.95
CA ALA A 107 -8.39 9.57 11.13
C ALA A 107 -9.43 10.55 10.56
N PHE A 108 -10.45 10.04 9.87
CA PHE A 108 -11.57 10.89 9.46
C PHE A 108 -12.26 11.57 10.65
N LYS A 109 -12.30 10.89 11.80
CA LYS A 109 -12.84 11.45 13.04
C LYS A 109 -12.10 12.68 13.56
N SER A 110 -10.86 12.91 13.12
CA SER A 110 -10.05 14.08 13.47
C SER A 110 -10.40 15.32 12.66
N ILE A 111 -11.33 15.22 11.70
CA ILE A 111 -11.82 16.35 10.91
C ILE A 111 -12.92 17.05 11.69
N ASP A 112 -12.77 18.36 11.92
CA ASP A 112 -13.78 19.16 12.61
C ASP A 112 -15.13 19.08 11.88
N GLY A 113 -16.18 18.78 12.64
CA GLY A 113 -17.53 18.66 12.09
C GLY A 113 -17.80 17.38 11.28
N PHE A 114 -16.91 16.39 11.31
CA PHE A 114 -17.11 15.13 10.62
C PHE A 114 -18.23 14.29 11.28
N THR A 115 -19.30 14.00 10.53
CA THR A 115 -20.50 13.32 11.04
C THR A 115 -20.85 12.05 10.25
N LEU A 116 -20.09 11.71 9.22
CA LEU A 116 -20.40 10.55 8.37
C LEU A 116 -20.11 9.22 9.10
N PRO A 117 -20.85 8.16 8.76
CA PRO A 117 -20.58 6.82 9.29
C PRO A 117 -19.16 6.33 8.96
N MET A 118 -18.52 5.68 9.91
CA MET A 118 -17.20 5.05 9.74
C MET A 118 -17.29 3.54 9.99
N PRO A 119 -16.50 2.74 9.26
CA PRO A 119 -15.55 3.12 8.21
C PRO A 119 -16.23 3.64 6.93
N HIS A 120 -15.53 4.45 6.13
CA HIS A 120 -15.93 4.70 4.74
C HIS A 120 -15.87 3.37 3.99
N MET A 121 -17.03 2.83 3.63
CA MET A 121 -17.15 1.50 3.05
C MET A 121 -18.16 1.52 1.88
N GLY A 122 -17.75 0.98 0.75
CA GLY A 122 -18.62 0.84 -0.42
C GLY A 122 -17.94 1.16 -1.74
N TRP A 123 -18.71 1.03 -2.83
CA TRP A 123 -18.28 1.36 -4.18
C TRP A 123 -18.46 2.85 -4.44
N ASN A 124 -17.37 3.55 -4.72
CA ASN A 124 -17.35 4.97 -5.02
C ASN A 124 -16.47 5.28 -6.21
N GLN A 125 -16.77 6.39 -6.88
CA GLN A 125 -15.96 6.93 -7.95
C GLN A 125 -14.71 7.62 -7.37
N LEU A 126 -13.62 7.61 -8.16
CA LEU A 126 -12.44 8.41 -7.87
C LEU A 126 -12.47 9.68 -8.72
N HIS A 127 -12.07 10.78 -8.10
CA HIS A 127 -11.84 12.05 -8.76
C HIS A 127 -10.35 12.42 -8.60
N PRO A 128 -9.46 11.95 -9.52
CA PRO A 128 -8.04 12.25 -9.42
C PRO A 128 -7.81 13.75 -9.58
N GLU A 129 -7.22 14.39 -8.57
CA GLU A 129 -6.90 15.83 -8.59
C GLU A 129 -5.68 16.14 -9.46
N ARG A 130 -4.86 15.14 -9.76
CA ARG A 130 -3.64 15.29 -10.56
C ARG A 130 -3.57 14.22 -11.63
N THR A 131 -2.88 14.53 -12.73
CA THR A 131 -2.52 13.54 -13.74
C THR A 131 -1.65 12.46 -13.09
N SER A 132 -2.14 11.23 -13.09
CA SER A 132 -1.44 10.08 -12.52
C SER A 132 -1.16 9.03 -13.57
N GLN A 133 -0.01 8.36 -13.46
CA GLN A 133 0.31 7.24 -14.34
C GLN A 133 -0.62 6.04 -14.10
N LEU A 134 -1.19 5.90 -12.90
CA LEU A 134 -2.12 4.83 -12.55
C LEU A 134 -3.47 4.98 -13.29
N PHE A 135 -3.83 6.18 -13.72
CA PHE A 135 -5.14 6.48 -14.28
C PHE A 135 -5.09 7.00 -15.74
N ARG A 136 -4.03 6.66 -16.48
CA ARG A 136 -3.82 7.20 -17.85
C ARG A 136 -4.72 6.61 -18.90
N LYS A 137 -5.06 5.31 -18.83
CA LYS A 137 -5.90 4.62 -19.84
C LYS A 137 -6.88 3.70 -19.14
N GLY A 138 -8.10 3.63 -19.66
CA GLY A 138 -9.15 2.76 -19.12
C GLY A 138 -9.78 3.25 -17.83
N PHE A 139 -9.44 4.48 -17.41
CA PHE A 139 -10.07 5.12 -16.27
C PHE A 139 -11.19 6.03 -16.79
N GLU A 140 -12.39 5.52 -16.79
CA GLU A 140 -13.57 6.29 -17.14
C GLU A 140 -14.15 6.98 -15.91
N LYS A 141 -14.87 8.10 -16.11
CA LYS A 141 -15.54 8.81 -15.01
C LYS A 141 -16.53 7.93 -14.23
N SER A 142 -17.02 6.85 -14.85
CA SER A 142 -17.92 5.86 -14.24
C SER A 142 -17.21 4.74 -13.48
N THR A 143 -15.86 4.66 -13.52
CA THR A 143 -15.11 3.61 -12.86
C THR A 143 -15.24 3.73 -11.35
N GLN A 144 -15.69 2.66 -10.71
CA GLN A 144 -15.85 2.59 -9.27
C GLN A 144 -14.77 1.72 -8.62
N PHE A 145 -14.40 2.12 -7.42
CA PHE A 145 -13.49 1.38 -6.55
C PHE A 145 -14.19 1.07 -5.23
N TYR A 146 -13.87 -0.08 -4.67
CA TYR A 146 -14.37 -0.43 -3.35
C TYR A 146 -13.47 0.15 -2.29
N PHE A 147 -14.04 0.97 -1.43
CA PHE A 147 -13.37 1.59 -0.28
C PHE A 147 -13.70 0.83 1.00
N LEU A 148 -12.72 0.73 1.87
CA LEU A 148 -12.89 0.22 3.23
C LEU A 148 -11.78 0.81 4.10
N HIS A 149 -12.02 1.98 4.69
CA HIS A 149 -11.04 2.65 5.52
C HIS A 149 -11.66 3.65 6.49
N SER A 150 -10.96 3.90 7.60
CA SER A 150 -11.27 4.94 8.60
C SER A 150 -10.21 6.03 8.66
N TYR A 151 -9.13 5.88 7.88
CA TYR A 151 -7.98 6.78 7.83
C TYR A 151 -7.69 7.17 6.38
N TYR A 152 -7.11 8.36 6.18
CA TYR A 152 -6.78 8.94 4.87
C TYR A 152 -5.41 9.61 4.89
#